data_a038b67feb34dbb9b92372a3d2f27700
#
_entry.id   a038b67feb34dbb9b92372a3d2f27700
#
_cell.length_a   1.000
_cell.length_b   1.000
_cell.length_c   1.000
_cell.angle_alpha   90.00
_cell.angle_beta   90.00
_cell.angle_gamma   90.00
#
_symmetry.space_group_name_H-M   'P 1'
#
loop_
_entity.id
_entity.type
_entity.pdbx_description
1 polymer ?
#
loop_
_entity_poly.entity_id
_entity_poly.type
_entity_poly.pdbx_seq_one_letter_code
_entity_poly.pdbx_strand_id
1 'polypeptide(L)'
;MRVAAGLGTLAIRRCARRVVGLTEAQANERLQLTSGALAYYVAAIRECFEEAGVLLAHDKDGKPVSAQRAQALMHWRTKPFRNLLETEDLYIPAGELAYIGHWITAPGRSRRFDARFFVALAPEGQQGKHDAAETVHDVWISPREALQRGARGEIELVNATQQSLKELARFSDPRAAFEYARSIPEIEENRACWAQGKDGPKIFRRADAPYFEIHWSDPEETGETTYDIIPGTPKRLDRWVTRVTAPNPGIMTGPGTNSYIVGGVAVIDPGPAIDSHIEALLKYKPKYVLCTHTHLDHSPAAAILKEKTGARLYGRPAPAGQDATFKPDVVLEHGATIELGEVRLRALHTPGHASNHVCYMLEATRMLFTGDHVMQGSTVVINPPDGNMRVYLQSLERLLGEDIAIIAPGHGYLIGAPKKELKRLIAHRLNRERKVVAALERLGRPTLEELLPLVYDDVPERVYRAAARSLTAHLDKLVADGAVRLQASRYSLTK
;
A
#
# COMPACT_ATOMS: atom_id res chain seq x y z
N MET A 1 1.53 -15.75 18.47
CA MET A 1 2.78 -15.97 19.22
C MET A 1 3.73 -14.81 18.96
N ARG A 2 4.26 -14.18 19.97
CA ARG A 2 5.03 -12.92 19.90
C ARG A 2 6.51 -13.26 20.08
N VAL A 3 7.37 -12.94 19.12
CA VAL A 3 8.82 -13.06 19.27
C VAL A 3 9.43 -11.68 19.34
N ALA A 4 9.93 -11.30 20.51
CA ALA A 4 10.70 -10.07 20.67
C ALA A 4 12.18 -10.35 20.35
N ALA A 5 12.78 -9.60 19.42
CA ALA A 5 14.21 -9.65 19.17
C ALA A 5 14.95 -9.02 20.37
N GLY A 6 15.55 -9.85 21.20
CA GLY A 6 16.29 -9.36 22.38
C GLY A 6 17.11 -10.41 23.12
N LEU A 7 17.50 -11.52 22.48
CA LEU A 7 18.34 -12.51 23.15
C LEU A 7 19.56 -12.92 22.33
N GLY A 8 20.70 -12.86 23.03
CA GLY A 8 22.05 -12.97 22.53
C GLY A 8 22.28 -13.93 21.35
N THR A 9 22.74 -13.37 20.28
CA THR A 9 23.13 -13.99 19.01
C THR A 9 23.99 -15.27 19.15
N LEU A 10 24.74 -15.41 20.23
CA LEU A 10 25.61 -16.59 20.48
C LEU A 10 24.87 -17.86 20.92
N ALA A 11 23.84 -17.74 21.77
CA ALA A 11 23.07 -18.91 22.25
C ALA A 11 22.23 -19.52 21.13
N ILE A 12 21.69 -18.68 20.25
CA ILE A 12 20.83 -19.08 19.13
C ILE A 12 21.64 -19.71 18.00
N ARG A 13 22.85 -19.23 17.71
CA ARG A 13 23.75 -19.85 16.71
C ARG A 13 24.11 -21.29 17.02
N ARG A 14 24.13 -21.70 18.30
CA ARG A 14 24.37 -23.09 18.70
C ARG A 14 23.16 -24.00 18.47
N CYS A 15 21.94 -23.49 18.52
CA CYS A 15 20.73 -24.25 18.15
C CYS A 15 20.59 -24.46 16.63
N ALA A 16 21.27 -23.69 15.80
CA ALA A 16 21.17 -23.76 14.33
C ALA A 16 21.54 -25.16 13.77
N ARG A 17 22.39 -25.92 14.45
CA ARG A 17 22.73 -27.28 14.04
C ARG A 17 21.59 -28.29 14.21
N ARG A 18 20.57 -27.95 14.97
CA ARG A 18 19.36 -28.76 15.21
C ARG A 18 18.13 -28.24 14.49
N VAL A 19 18.31 -27.25 13.60
CA VAL A 19 17.23 -26.75 12.74
C VAL A 19 17.12 -27.61 11.49
N VAL A 20 15.90 -28.03 11.17
CA VAL A 20 15.60 -28.85 9.99
C VAL A 20 14.51 -28.19 9.14
N GLY A 21 14.48 -28.53 7.84
CA GLY A 21 13.45 -28.08 6.91
C GLY A 21 13.58 -26.63 6.42
N LEU A 22 14.60 -25.88 6.90
CA LEU A 22 14.85 -24.50 6.44
C LEU A 22 16.34 -24.16 6.60
N THR A 23 16.95 -23.61 5.55
CA THR A 23 18.33 -23.12 5.59
C THR A 23 18.39 -21.64 6.03
N GLU A 24 19.55 -21.20 6.51
CA GLU A 24 19.79 -19.77 6.86
C GLU A 24 19.52 -18.85 5.68
N ALA A 25 19.93 -19.24 4.46
CA ALA A 25 19.72 -18.44 3.24
C ALA A 25 18.22 -18.29 2.93
N GLN A 26 17.46 -19.38 2.98
CA GLN A 26 16.01 -19.34 2.78
C GLN A 26 15.28 -18.54 3.85
N ALA A 27 15.72 -18.67 5.12
CA ALA A 27 15.16 -17.88 6.21
C ALA A 27 15.44 -16.39 6.04
N ASN A 28 16.67 -16.02 5.64
CA ASN A 28 17.07 -14.64 5.37
C ASN A 28 16.24 -14.02 4.24
N GLU A 29 16.09 -14.73 3.13
CA GLU A 29 15.24 -14.32 2.02
C GLU A 29 13.79 -14.10 2.49
N ARG A 30 13.24 -15.07 3.24
CA ARG A 30 11.86 -15.00 3.71
C ARG A 30 11.57 -13.86 4.68
N LEU A 31 12.50 -13.57 5.60
CA LEU A 31 12.38 -12.47 6.56
C LEU A 31 12.98 -11.15 6.08
N GLN A 32 13.51 -11.10 4.84
CA GLN A 32 14.16 -9.92 4.26
C GLN A 32 15.32 -9.42 5.14
N LEU A 33 16.16 -10.34 5.63
CA LEU A 33 17.32 -10.06 6.45
C LEU A 33 18.61 -10.41 5.70
N THR A 34 19.69 -9.71 6.03
CA THR A 34 21.02 -10.02 5.48
C THR A 34 21.64 -11.26 6.16
N SER A 35 21.27 -11.53 7.41
CA SER A 35 21.76 -12.69 8.20
C SER A 35 20.95 -12.86 9.47
N GLY A 36 21.02 -14.05 10.10
CA GLY A 36 20.48 -14.30 11.42
C GLY A 36 18.98 -14.65 11.46
N ALA A 37 18.36 -14.89 10.32
CA ALA A 37 16.92 -15.14 10.25
C ALA A 37 16.45 -16.42 10.95
N LEU A 38 17.24 -17.49 10.93
CA LEU A 38 16.90 -18.74 11.66
C LEU A 38 16.68 -18.50 13.15
N ALA A 39 17.32 -17.46 13.73
CA ALA A 39 17.13 -17.10 15.12
C ALA A 39 15.68 -16.78 15.48
N TYR A 40 14.94 -16.16 14.57
CA TYR A 40 13.51 -15.84 14.76
C TYR A 40 12.65 -17.10 14.76
N TYR A 41 12.94 -18.08 13.91
CA TYR A 41 12.23 -19.35 13.88
C TYR A 41 12.48 -20.16 15.16
N VAL A 42 13.75 -20.23 15.61
CA VAL A 42 14.12 -20.88 16.89
C VAL A 42 13.41 -20.20 18.06
N ALA A 43 13.44 -18.87 18.11
CA ALA A 43 12.79 -18.10 19.16
C ALA A 43 11.27 -18.32 19.16
N ALA A 44 10.62 -18.37 17.97
CA ALA A 44 9.20 -18.62 17.85
C ALA A 44 8.79 -19.96 18.47
N ILE A 45 9.55 -21.03 18.20
CA ILE A 45 9.29 -22.36 18.76
C ILE A 45 9.58 -22.41 20.26
N ARG A 46 10.67 -21.76 20.69
CA ARG A 46 11.00 -21.66 22.11
C ARG A 46 9.91 -20.97 22.91
N GLU A 47 9.49 -19.76 22.49
CA GLU A 47 8.43 -18.98 23.17
C GLU A 47 7.09 -19.76 23.18
N CYS A 48 6.77 -20.49 22.09
CA CYS A 48 5.59 -21.34 22.07
C CYS A 48 5.63 -22.41 23.15
N PHE A 49 6.78 -23.05 23.37
CA PHE A 49 6.94 -24.03 24.43
C PHE A 49 6.96 -23.38 25.81
N GLU A 50 7.74 -22.30 26.00
CA GLU A 50 7.89 -21.61 27.28
C GLU A 50 6.57 -20.97 27.77
N GLU A 51 5.81 -20.28 26.87
CA GLU A 51 4.59 -19.58 27.23
C GLU A 51 3.32 -20.43 27.15
N ALA A 52 3.18 -21.23 26.08
CA ALA A 52 1.97 -21.99 25.80
C ALA A 52 2.08 -23.49 26.10
N GLY A 53 3.25 -24.00 26.41
CA GLY A 53 3.48 -25.45 26.69
C GLY A 53 3.31 -26.35 25.46
N VAL A 54 3.28 -25.78 24.24
CA VAL A 54 3.19 -26.55 23.00
C VAL A 54 4.60 -26.71 22.42
N LEU A 55 5.10 -27.93 22.37
CA LEU A 55 6.46 -28.26 21.89
C LEU A 55 6.43 -28.64 20.40
N LEU A 56 6.79 -27.68 19.54
CA LEU A 56 7.01 -27.93 18.12
C LEU A 56 8.45 -28.46 17.91
N ALA A 57 8.63 -29.75 18.02
CA ALA A 57 9.94 -30.41 17.85
C ALA A 57 9.78 -31.80 17.25
N HIS A 58 10.84 -32.27 16.59
CA HIS A 58 10.95 -33.62 16.05
C HIS A 58 12.02 -34.42 16.81
N ASP A 59 11.86 -35.70 16.83
CA ASP A 59 12.93 -36.62 17.24
C ASP A 59 13.99 -36.79 16.13
N LYS A 60 15.01 -37.59 16.39
CA LYS A 60 16.09 -37.90 15.43
C LYS A 60 15.61 -38.57 14.14
N ASP A 61 14.43 -39.19 14.16
CA ASP A 61 13.84 -39.89 13.01
C ASP A 61 12.88 -38.96 12.22
N GLY A 62 12.80 -37.67 12.60
CA GLY A 62 11.97 -36.68 11.96
C GLY A 62 10.49 -36.76 12.32
N LYS A 63 10.12 -37.49 13.37
CA LYS A 63 8.74 -37.64 13.84
C LYS A 63 8.41 -36.53 14.84
N PRO A 64 7.22 -35.91 14.76
CA PRO A 64 6.78 -34.96 15.77
C PRO A 64 6.77 -35.55 17.18
N VAL A 65 7.18 -34.77 18.18
CA VAL A 65 7.12 -35.15 19.59
C VAL A 65 5.66 -35.41 19.97
N SER A 66 5.39 -36.64 20.48
CA SER A 66 4.04 -37.02 20.90
C SER A 66 3.54 -36.18 22.08
N ALA A 67 2.22 -36.07 22.23
CA ALA A 67 1.58 -35.34 23.34
C ALA A 67 2.07 -35.85 24.72
N GLN A 68 2.22 -37.19 24.89
CA GLN A 68 2.70 -37.79 26.12
C GLN A 68 4.17 -37.38 26.41
N ARG A 69 5.03 -37.39 25.38
CA ARG A 69 6.44 -36.97 25.53
C ARG A 69 6.54 -35.49 25.84
N ALA A 70 5.77 -34.63 25.11
CA ALA A 70 5.72 -33.21 25.36
C ALA A 70 5.31 -32.88 26.80
N GLN A 71 4.30 -33.59 27.33
CA GLN A 71 3.87 -33.47 28.74
C GLN A 71 4.98 -33.85 29.74
N ALA A 72 5.74 -34.90 29.47
CA ALA A 72 6.86 -35.29 30.30
C ALA A 72 8.00 -34.27 30.32
N LEU A 73 8.14 -33.49 29.23
CA LEU A 73 9.17 -32.46 29.04
C LEU A 73 8.79 -31.10 29.62
N MET A 74 7.60 -30.90 30.17
CA MET A 74 7.13 -29.59 30.68
C MET A 74 8.05 -28.97 31.73
N HIS A 75 8.81 -29.80 32.48
CA HIS A 75 9.79 -29.30 33.47
C HIS A 75 11.00 -28.57 32.84
N TRP A 76 11.14 -28.61 31.50
CA TRP A 76 12.16 -27.88 30.76
C TRP A 76 11.74 -26.44 30.45
N ARG A 77 10.48 -26.03 30.63
CA ARG A 77 9.98 -24.68 30.28
C ARG A 77 10.74 -23.56 30.98
N THR A 78 11.26 -23.78 32.16
CA THR A 78 12.04 -22.83 32.97
C THR A 78 13.56 -22.98 32.83
N LYS A 79 14.01 -23.87 31.95
CA LYS A 79 15.43 -24.17 31.72
C LYS A 79 15.84 -23.70 30.31
N PRO A 80 17.17 -23.51 30.06
CA PRO A 80 17.62 -23.13 28.73
C PRO A 80 17.15 -24.10 27.65
N PHE A 81 16.40 -23.60 26.66
CA PHE A 81 15.81 -24.41 25.58
C PHE A 81 16.84 -25.25 24.82
N ARG A 82 18.08 -24.72 24.65
CA ARG A 82 19.18 -25.46 24.05
C ARG A 82 19.46 -26.78 24.80
N ASN A 83 19.44 -26.74 26.13
CA ASN A 83 19.72 -27.92 26.92
C ASN A 83 18.63 -29.00 26.74
N LEU A 84 17.35 -28.58 26.62
CA LEU A 84 16.26 -29.46 26.23
C LEU A 84 16.60 -30.19 24.92
N LEU A 85 16.94 -29.43 23.88
CA LEU A 85 17.22 -29.97 22.53
C LEU A 85 18.41 -30.96 22.58
N GLU A 86 19.47 -30.61 23.29
CA GLU A 86 20.68 -31.45 23.39
C GLU A 86 20.45 -32.71 24.23
N THR A 87 19.78 -32.57 25.38
CA THR A 87 19.56 -33.71 26.31
C THR A 87 18.55 -34.71 25.77
N GLU A 88 17.50 -34.21 25.12
CA GLU A 88 16.38 -35.04 24.65
C GLU A 88 16.53 -35.44 23.16
N ASP A 89 17.65 -35.08 22.54
CA ASP A 89 17.95 -35.29 21.12
C ASP A 89 16.84 -34.84 20.18
N LEU A 90 16.42 -33.57 20.34
CA LEU A 90 15.33 -32.99 19.60
C LEU A 90 15.81 -31.99 18.52
N TYR A 91 15.00 -31.86 17.47
CA TYR A 91 15.24 -31.01 16.31
C TYR A 91 14.11 -30.00 16.12
N ILE A 92 14.43 -28.82 15.62
CA ILE A 92 13.51 -27.70 15.40
C ILE A 92 13.03 -27.72 13.95
N PRO A 93 11.75 -28.04 13.67
CA PRO A 93 11.20 -28.09 12.33
C PRO A 93 10.86 -26.68 11.83
N ALA A 94 11.87 -25.84 11.57
CA ALA A 94 11.66 -24.45 11.14
C ALA A 94 10.88 -24.34 9.82
N GLY A 95 10.98 -25.35 8.94
CA GLY A 95 10.21 -25.42 7.71
C GLY A 95 8.69 -25.61 7.91
N GLU A 96 8.25 -25.95 9.12
CA GLU A 96 6.84 -26.10 9.50
C GLU A 96 6.23 -24.81 10.09
N LEU A 97 6.98 -23.71 10.09
CA LEU A 97 6.46 -22.39 10.45
C LEU A 97 6.20 -21.56 9.20
N ALA A 98 5.01 -20.99 9.10
CA ALA A 98 4.65 -20.02 8.08
C ALA A 98 4.72 -18.60 8.64
N TYR A 99 5.55 -17.75 8.05
CA TYR A 99 5.68 -16.33 8.40
C TYR A 99 4.46 -15.55 7.88
N ILE A 100 3.73 -14.84 8.77
CA ILE A 100 2.46 -14.18 8.45
C ILE A 100 2.43 -12.68 8.74
N GLY A 101 3.36 -12.15 9.52
CA GLY A 101 3.32 -10.73 9.89
C GLY A 101 4.59 -10.19 10.50
N HIS A 102 4.90 -8.93 10.18
CA HIS A 102 6.00 -8.15 10.73
C HIS A 102 5.47 -6.87 11.36
N TRP A 103 5.68 -6.70 12.65
CA TRP A 103 5.10 -5.61 13.43
C TRP A 103 6.16 -4.89 14.24
N ILE A 104 6.32 -3.58 14.02
CA ILE A 104 7.22 -2.74 14.79
C ILE A 104 6.38 -1.78 15.64
N THR A 105 6.68 -1.75 16.94
CA THR A 105 6.00 -0.87 17.89
C THR A 105 6.22 0.59 17.52
N ALA A 106 5.15 1.40 17.57
CA ALA A 106 5.23 2.84 17.33
C ALA A 106 6.26 3.54 18.24
N PRO A 107 6.88 4.63 17.79
CA PRO A 107 7.71 5.50 18.61
C PRO A 107 6.96 6.01 19.86
N GLY A 108 7.72 6.50 20.86
CA GLY A 108 7.14 7.06 22.10
C GLY A 108 6.69 6.05 23.15
N ARG A 109 6.84 4.74 22.89
CA ARG A 109 6.62 3.69 23.89
C ARG A 109 7.91 3.42 24.68
N SER A 110 7.80 3.14 25.99
CA SER A 110 8.94 2.80 26.86
C SER A 110 9.69 1.54 26.42
N ARG A 111 8.98 0.63 25.73
CA ARG A 111 9.58 -0.54 25.08
C ARG A 111 9.03 -0.64 23.65
N ARG A 112 9.93 -0.81 22.69
CA ARG A 112 9.59 -1.08 21.29
C ARG A 112 9.99 -2.50 20.95
N PHE A 113 9.15 -3.15 20.16
CA PHE A 113 9.36 -4.52 19.71
C PHE A 113 9.39 -4.54 18.18
N ASP A 114 10.34 -5.28 17.64
CA ASP A 114 10.37 -5.75 16.26
C ASP A 114 9.92 -7.22 16.30
N ALA A 115 8.64 -7.45 16.06
CA ALA A 115 8.00 -8.74 16.27
C ALA A 115 7.60 -9.39 14.94
N ARG A 116 8.08 -10.60 14.72
CA ARG A 116 7.69 -11.44 13.58
C ARG A 116 6.71 -12.51 14.05
N PHE A 117 5.61 -12.63 13.32
CA PHE A 117 4.51 -13.54 13.63
C PHE A 117 4.54 -14.75 12.71
N PHE A 118 4.43 -15.92 13.32
CA PHE A 118 4.42 -17.19 12.63
C PHE A 118 3.14 -17.96 12.94
N VAL A 119 2.73 -18.81 11.99
CA VAL A 119 1.67 -19.80 12.15
C VAL A 119 2.27 -21.17 11.99
N ALA A 120 1.86 -22.11 12.85
CA ALA A 120 2.20 -23.51 12.75
C ALA A 120 0.96 -24.37 13.03
N LEU A 121 0.92 -25.56 12.48
CA LEU A 121 -0.06 -26.57 12.88
C LEU A 121 0.36 -27.16 14.22
N ALA A 122 -0.54 -27.15 15.20
CA ALA A 122 -0.26 -27.77 16.50
C ALA A 122 -0.11 -29.29 16.35
N PRO A 123 0.89 -29.90 17.00
CA PRO A 123 1.01 -31.35 17.01
C PRO A 123 -0.23 -32.00 17.63
N GLU A 124 -0.65 -33.13 17.08
CA GLU A 124 -1.87 -33.82 17.50
C GLU A 124 -1.83 -34.20 18.97
N GLY A 125 -2.90 -33.93 19.69
CA GLY A 125 -3.10 -34.29 21.10
C GLY A 125 -2.34 -33.43 22.11
N GLN A 126 -1.46 -32.50 21.69
CA GLN A 126 -0.85 -31.54 22.61
C GLN A 126 -1.87 -30.50 23.04
N GLN A 127 -2.01 -30.29 24.34
CA GLN A 127 -2.86 -29.25 24.91
C GLN A 127 -1.97 -28.13 25.45
N GLY A 128 -2.29 -26.87 25.07
CA GLY A 128 -1.61 -25.71 25.61
C GLY A 128 -1.89 -25.56 27.11
N LYS A 129 -0.90 -25.04 27.83
CA LYS A 129 -1.00 -24.68 29.23
C LYS A 129 -0.17 -23.43 29.48
N HIS A 130 -0.80 -22.37 29.97
CA HIS A 130 -0.11 -21.11 30.31
C HIS A 130 0.97 -21.33 31.38
N ASP A 131 1.95 -20.42 31.41
CA ASP A 131 3.08 -20.48 32.35
C ASP A 131 2.76 -19.88 33.73
N ALA A 132 1.64 -19.17 33.86
CA ALA A 132 1.19 -18.44 35.05
C ALA A 132 2.12 -17.27 35.49
N ALA A 133 3.16 -16.96 34.71
CA ALA A 133 4.09 -15.86 34.96
C ALA A 133 3.85 -14.67 34.01
N GLU A 134 3.92 -14.94 32.70
CA GLU A 134 3.68 -13.95 31.65
C GLU A 134 2.28 -14.07 31.03
N THR A 135 1.69 -15.26 31.07
CA THR A 135 0.33 -15.56 30.60
C THR A 135 -0.55 -16.04 31.75
N VAL A 136 -1.74 -15.43 31.89
CA VAL A 136 -2.68 -15.70 33.01
C VAL A 136 -3.82 -16.63 32.64
N HIS A 137 -4.11 -16.79 31.35
CA HIS A 137 -5.16 -17.66 30.83
C HIS A 137 -4.77 -18.28 29.52
N ASP A 138 -5.13 -19.54 29.31
CA ASP A 138 -5.07 -20.25 28.03
C ASP A 138 -6.48 -20.59 27.56
N VAL A 139 -6.70 -20.42 26.27
CA VAL A 139 -7.96 -20.78 25.62
C VAL A 139 -7.72 -21.25 24.19
N TRP A 140 -8.29 -22.42 23.87
CA TRP A 140 -8.43 -22.84 22.49
C TRP A 140 -9.68 -22.24 21.89
N ILE A 141 -9.51 -21.33 20.95
CA ILE A 141 -10.57 -20.51 20.39
C ILE A 141 -10.35 -20.31 18.90
N SER A 142 -11.42 -20.29 18.12
CA SER A 142 -11.32 -19.97 16.70
C SER A 142 -10.93 -18.50 16.49
N PRO A 143 -10.22 -18.14 15.39
CA PRO A 143 -9.90 -16.75 15.09
C PRO A 143 -11.14 -15.84 15.05
N ARG A 144 -12.26 -16.33 14.54
CA ARG A 144 -13.53 -15.57 14.49
C ARG A 144 -14.09 -15.29 15.87
N GLU A 145 -14.12 -16.30 16.72
CA GLU A 145 -14.60 -16.15 18.10
C GLU A 145 -13.68 -15.25 18.92
N ALA A 146 -12.35 -15.37 18.75
CA ALA A 146 -11.40 -14.47 19.40
C ALA A 146 -11.65 -13.01 19.02
N LEU A 147 -11.89 -12.71 17.73
CA LEU A 147 -12.24 -11.36 17.26
C LEU A 147 -13.56 -10.87 17.85
N GLN A 148 -14.58 -11.73 17.96
CA GLN A 148 -15.88 -11.39 18.56
C GLN A 148 -15.75 -11.08 20.04
N ARG A 149 -15.01 -11.90 20.79
CA ARG A 149 -14.77 -11.67 22.23
C ARG A 149 -13.93 -10.42 22.47
N GLY A 150 -12.93 -10.15 21.60
CA GLY A 150 -12.17 -8.89 21.64
C GLY A 150 -13.04 -7.67 21.37
N ALA A 151 -13.98 -7.76 20.40
CA ALA A 151 -14.92 -6.67 20.12
C ALA A 151 -15.91 -6.39 21.27
N ARG A 152 -16.23 -7.41 22.08
CA ARG A 152 -17.05 -7.26 23.30
C ARG A 152 -16.26 -6.86 24.55
N GLY A 153 -14.92 -6.71 24.43
CA GLY A 153 -14.05 -6.37 25.55
C GLY A 153 -13.81 -7.52 26.54
N GLU A 154 -14.15 -8.76 26.20
CA GLU A 154 -13.95 -9.94 27.05
C GLU A 154 -12.49 -10.39 27.08
N ILE A 155 -11.73 -10.11 26.02
CA ILE A 155 -10.29 -10.36 25.93
C ILE A 155 -9.61 -9.14 25.30
N GLU A 156 -8.42 -8.81 25.76
CA GLU A 156 -7.61 -7.76 25.16
C GLU A 156 -6.83 -8.31 23.95
N LEU A 157 -7.06 -7.73 22.78
CA LEU A 157 -6.34 -8.06 21.56
C LEU A 157 -5.49 -6.85 21.12
N VAL A 158 -4.17 -6.95 21.26
CA VAL A 158 -3.27 -5.95 20.67
C VAL A 158 -3.40 -5.97 19.14
N ASN A 159 -3.18 -4.81 18.50
CA ASN A 159 -3.43 -4.64 17.07
C ASN A 159 -2.75 -5.70 16.19
N ALA A 160 -1.51 -6.05 16.46
CA ALA A 160 -0.78 -7.08 15.70
C ALA A 160 -1.49 -8.44 15.71
N THR A 161 -1.93 -8.88 16.91
CA THR A 161 -2.71 -10.10 17.08
C THR A 161 -4.06 -10.01 16.37
N GLN A 162 -4.77 -8.87 16.54
CA GLN A 162 -6.07 -8.66 15.91
C GLN A 162 -5.99 -8.76 14.37
N GLN A 163 -4.97 -8.15 13.74
CA GLN A 163 -4.83 -8.23 12.28
C GLN A 163 -4.46 -9.63 11.82
N SER A 164 -3.56 -10.33 12.52
CA SER A 164 -3.23 -11.72 12.22
C SER A 164 -4.47 -12.63 12.34
N LEU A 165 -5.29 -12.44 13.37
CA LEU A 165 -6.55 -13.18 13.53
C LEU A 165 -7.56 -12.87 12.41
N LYS A 166 -7.64 -11.63 11.93
CA LYS A 166 -8.51 -11.27 10.78
C LYS A 166 -8.13 -12.02 9.51
N GLU A 167 -6.83 -12.15 9.24
CA GLU A 167 -6.36 -12.92 8.08
C GLU A 167 -6.71 -14.41 8.23
N LEU A 168 -6.46 -14.99 9.39
CA LEU A 168 -6.76 -16.40 9.65
C LEU A 168 -8.26 -16.71 9.70
N ALA A 169 -9.09 -15.76 10.14
CA ALA A 169 -10.56 -15.91 10.21
C ALA A 169 -11.25 -16.06 8.84
N ARG A 170 -10.51 -15.82 7.74
CA ARG A 170 -11.01 -16.04 6.36
C ARG A 170 -11.18 -17.52 6.03
N PHE A 171 -10.53 -18.40 6.80
CA PHE A 171 -10.50 -19.83 6.58
C PHE A 171 -11.29 -20.56 7.66
N SER A 172 -11.99 -21.64 7.27
CA SER A 172 -12.65 -22.59 8.18
C SER A 172 -11.75 -23.77 8.51
N ASP A 173 -10.78 -24.08 7.63
CA ASP A 173 -9.83 -25.17 7.79
C ASP A 173 -8.45 -24.62 8.19
N PRO A 174 -7.86 -25.08 9.32
CA PRO A 174 -6.52 -24.67 9.76
C PRO A 174 -5.42 -24.97 8.73
N ARG A 175 -5.52 -26.08 7.98
CA ARG A 175 -4.54 -26.42 6.94
C ARG A 175 -4.58 -25.44 5.78
N ALA A 176 -5.79 -25.06 5.34
CA ALA A 176 -5.95 -24.03 4.30
C ALA A 176 -5.40 -22.67 4.76
N ALA A 177 -5.59 -22.28 6.02
CA ALA A 177 -5.00 -21.08 6.61
C ALA A 177 -3.47 -21.12 6.64
N PHE A 178 -2.90 -22.27 6.99
CA PHE A 178 -1.46 -22.48 7.02
C PHE A 178 -0.84 -22.41 5.61
N GLU A 179 -1.43 -23.10 4.63
CA GLU A 179 -0.95 -23.07 3.24
C GLU A 179 -1.09 -21.65 2.62
N TYR A 180 -2.15 -20.93 2.94
CA TYR A 180 -2.25 -19.53 2.58
C TYR A 180 -1.09 -18.72 3.17
N ALA A 181 -0.79 -18.85 4.47
CA ALA A 181 0.31 -18.14 5.11
C ALA A 181 1.66 -18.47 4.45
N ARG A 182 1.89 -19.72 4.06
CA ARG A 182 3.10 -20.13 3.30
C ARG A 182 3.17 -19.54 1.91
N SER A 183 2.03 -19.32 1.27
CA SER A 183 1.94 -18.81 -0.10
C SER A 183 2.14 -17.29 -0.20
N ILE A 184 2.11 -16.55 0.91
CA ILE A 184 2.33 -15.09 0.89
C ILE A 184 3.77 -14.82 0.42
N PRO A 185 3.98 -14.18 -0.74
CA PRO A 185 5.32 -14.06 -1.31
C PRO A 185 6.22 -13.11 -0.51
N GLU A 186 5.63 -12.07 0.06
CA GLU A 186 6.33 -11.01 0.78
C GLU A 186 5.48 -10.50 1.94
N ILE A 187 6.07 -10.42 3.12
CA ILE A 187 5.43 -9.85 4.31
C ILE A 187 5.92 -8.43 4.49
N GLU A 188 4.99 -7.49 4.34
CA GLU A 188 5.28 -6.08 4.55
C GLU A 188 5.47 -5.75 6.02
N GLU A 189 6.43 -4.86 6.31
CA GLU A 189 6.62 -4.29 7.64
C GLU A 189 5.43 -3.40 8.01
N ASN A 190 4.84 -3.65 9.17
CA ASN A 190 3.80 -2.83 9.78
C ASN A 190 4.40 -2.04 10.94
N ARG A 191 4.94 -0.87 10.62
CA ARG A 191 5.50 0.07 11.58
C ARG A 191 4.49 1.18 11.80
N ALA A 192 3.82 1.21 12.97
CA ALA A 192 2.94 2.31 13.29
C ALA A 192 3.76 3.59 13.51
N CYS A 193 3.25 4.71 13.01
CA CYS A 193 3.83 6.05 13.22
C CYS A 193 2.81 6.97 13.88
N TRP A 194 3.25 8.12 14.36
CA TRP A 194 2.37 9.13 14.88
C TRP A 194 2.72 10.50 14.33
N ALA A 195 1.74 11.38 14.31
CA ALA A 195 1.88 12.74 13.80
C ALA A 195 0.93 13.69 14.53
N GLN A 196 1.24 14.98 14.44
CA GLN A 196 0.44 16.06 15.00
C GLN A 196 -0.71 16.43 14.06
N GLY A 197 -1.75 17.05 14.59
CA GLY A 197 -2.84 17.62 13.80
C GLY A 197 -3.79 18.43 14.65
N LYS A 198 -4.82 19.00 14.02
CA LYS A 198 -5.80 19.86 14.69
C LYS A 198 -6.52 19.19 15.87
N ASP A 199 -6.69 17.87 15.82
CA ASP A 199 -7.31 17.08 16.89
C ASP A 199 -6.26 16.46 17.85
N GLY A 200 -5.03 16.99 17.87
CA GLY A 200 -3.92 16.48 18.66
C GLY A 200 -3.16 15.32 17.97
N PRO A 201 -2.19 14.72 18.68
CA PRO A 201 -1.38 13.64 18.13
C PRO A 201 -2.20 12.36 17.92
N LYS A 202 -2.00 11.68 16.77
CA LYS A 202 -2.65 10.40 16.44
C LYS A 202 -1.65 9.38 15.97
N ILE A 203 -1.96 8.09 16.21
CA ILE A 203 -1.19 6.95 15.70
C ILE A 203 -1.80 6.49 14.38
N PHE A 204 -0.96 6.35 13.37
CA PHE A 204 -1.34 5.89 12.04
C PHE A 204 -0.72 4.53 11.74
N ARG A 205 -1.47 3.73 11.00
CA ARG A 205 -1.12 2.40 10.56
C ARG A 205 -1.11 2.36 9.03
N ARG A 206 -0.52 1.34 8.45
CA ARG A 206 -0.34 1.21 6.99
C ARG A 206 -1.62 1.36 6.17
N ALA A 207 -2.78 1.01 6.73
CA ALA A 207 -4.08 1.17 6.07
C ALA A 207 -4.63 2.60 6.12
N ASP A 208 -4.06 3.47 6.94
CA ASP A 208 -4.54 4.84 7.12
C ASP A 208 -3.98 5.74 6.00
N ALA A 209 -4.82 6.61 5.45
CA ALA A 209 -4.47 7.44 4.30
C ALA A 209 -3.18 8.27 4.47
N PRO A 210 -2.88 8.92 5.63
CA PRO A 210 -1.67 9.72 5.82
C PRO A 210 -0.38 8.91 6.04
N TYR A 211 -0.48 7.59 6.26
CA TYR A 211 0.62 6.75 6.74
C TYR A 211 1.93 6.92 5.97
N PHE A 212 1.89 6.77 4.66
CA PHE A 212 3.09 6.85 3.83
C PHE A 212 3.67 8.27 3.76
N GLU A 213 2.81 9.28 3.79
CA GLU A 213 3.25 10.67 3.82
C GLU A 213 3.92 11.03 5.13
N ILE A 214 3.41 10.53 6.26
CA ILE A 214 4.02 10.71 7.58
C ILE A 214 5.43 10.11 7.59
N HIS A 215 5.57 8.84 7.19
CA HIS A 215 6.88 8.19 7.12
C HIS A 215 7.85 8.89 6.17
N TRP A 216 7.37 9.43 5.04
CA TRP A 216 8.19 10.15 4.09
C TRP A 216 8.69 11.48 4.62
N SER A 217 7.79 12.24 5.29
CA SER A 217 8.09 13.58 5.80
C SER A 217 8.75 13.60 7.19
N ASP A 218 8.76 12.46 7.89
CA ASP A 218 9.38 12.28 9.21
C ASP A 218 10.13 10.94 9.28
N PRO A 219 11.23 10.78 8.50
CA PRO A 219 11.99 9.53 8.45
C PRO A 219 12.67 9.18 9.78
N GLU A 220 12.92 10.19 10.63
CA GLU A 220 13.53 10.01 11.96
C GLU A 220 12.50 9.63 13.04
N GLU A 221 11.22 9.52 12.68
CA GLU A 221 10.12 9.16 13.58
C GLU A 221 10.00 10.10 14.80
N THR A 222 10.22 11.40 14.61
CA THR A 222 10.14 12.41 15.70
C THR A 222 8.71 12.66 16.15
N GLY A 223 7.73 12.43 15.25
CA GLY A 223 6.31 12.72 15.46
C GLY A 223 5.97 14.22 15.34
N GLU A 224 6.88 15.04 14.84
CA GLU A 224 6.67 16.48 14.64
C GLU A 224 5.93 16.81 13.34
N THR A 225 5.90 15.87 12.38
CA THR A 225 5.14 16.05 11.14
C THR A 225 3.63 16.14 11.39
N THR A 226 2.90 16.74 10.45
CA THR A 226 1.43 16.88 10.56
C THR A 226 0.71 15.90 9.65
N TYR A 227 -0.47 15.43 10.08
CA TYR A 227 -1.31 14.54 9.26
C TYR A 227 -2.43 15.27 8.52
N ASP A 228 -2.72 16.53 8.83
CA ASP A 228 -3.78 17.26 8.15
C ASP A 228 -3.31 17.81 6.80
N ILE A 229 -4.19 17.74 5.80
CA ILE A 229 -4.08 18.53 4.58
C ILE A 229 -4.93 19.78 4.76
N ILE A 230 -4.28 20.91 5.00
CA ILE A 230 -4.94 22.20 5.20
C ILE A 230 -4.72 23.05 3.94
N PRO A 231 -5.77 23.37 3.16
CA PRO A 231 -5.63 24.19 1.98
C PRO A 231 -4.94 25.54 2.28
N GLY A 232 -4.05 25.96 1.38
CA GLY A 232 -3.25 27.17 1.53
C GLY A 232 -2.08 27.07 2.50
N THR A 233 -1.98 26.02 3.31
CA THR A 233 -0.87 25.81 4.25
C THR A 233 0.21 24.96 3.61
N PRO A 234 1.46 25.48 3.49
CA PRO A 234 2.57 24.70 2.95
C PRO A 234 2.92 23.53 3.87
N LYS A 235 3.08 22.33 3.31
CA LYS A 235 3.64 21.18 3.98
C LYS A 235 4.93 20.74 3.30
N ARG A 236 6.04 20.78 4.03
CA ARG A 236 7.31 20.22 3.57
C ARG A 236 7.22 18.70 3.60
N LEU A 237 7.41 18.05 2.45
CA LEU A 237 7.39 16.60 2.30
C LEU A 237 8.78 15.99 2.44
N ASP A 238 9.79 16.66 1.85
CA ASP A 238 11.20 16.36 2.03
C ASP A 238 12.05 17.62 1.79
N ARG A 239 13.37 17.47 1.68
CA ARG A 239 14.26 18.62 1.46
C ARG A 239 14.02 19.35 0.12
N TRP A 240 13.41 18.67 -0.85
CA TRP A 240 13.23 19.19 -2.21
C TRP A 240 11.79 19.55 -2.56
N VAL A 241 10.82 19.02 -1.80
CA VAL A 241 9.41 19.10 -2.16
C VAL A 241 8.58 19.70 -1.03
N THR A 242 7.83 20.75 -1.37
CA THR A 242 6.78 21.31 -0.51
C THR A 242 5.46 21.22 -1.24
N ARG A 243 4.40 20.78 -0.58
CA ARG A 243 3.03 20.79 -1.11
C ARG A 243 2.26 21.99 -0.58
N VAL A 244 1.51 22.64 -1.46
CA VAL A 244 0.46 23.62 -1.13
C VAL A 244 -0.83 23.14 -1.78
N THR A 245 -1.83 22.77 -0.99
CA THR A 245 -3.11 22.29 -1.52
C THR A 245 -4.04 23.47 -1.77
N ALA A 246 -4.67 23.53 -2.95
CA ALA A 246 -5.62 24.58 -3.32
C ALA A 246 -6.94 24.43 -2.54
N PRO A 247 -7.65 25.54 -2.23
CA PRO A 247 -8.91 25.51 -1.51
C PRO A 247 -10.12 25.22 -2.42
N ASN A 248 -10.05 24.11 -3.16
CA ASN A 248 -11.11 23.61 -4.04
C ASN A 248 -11.58 22.19 -3.65
N PRO A 249 -11.98 21.97 -2.37
CA PRO A 249 -12.40 20.65 -1.93
C PRO A 249 -13.65 20.18 -2.66
N GLY A 250 -13.72 18.89 -2.95
CA GLY A 250 -14.87 18.32 -3.66
C GLY A 250 -14.80 16.80 -3.76
N ILE A 251 -15.87 16.22 -4.33
CA ILE A 251 -15.96 14.77 -4.49
C ILE A 251 -14.87 14.20 -5.43
N MET A 252 -14.39 15.04 -6.38
CA MET A 252 -13.34 14.66 -7.34
C MET A 252 -11.95 15.08 -6.86
N THR A 253 -11.85 16.15 -6.07
CA THR A 253 -10.60 16.75 -5.63
C THR A 253 -10.25 16.45 -4.17
N GLY A 254 -11.12 15.74 -3.45
CA GLY A 254 -10.90 15.45 -2.02
C GLY A 254 -10.67 16.73 -1.21
N PRO A 255 -9.51 16.90 -0.54
CA PRO A 255 -9.19 18.12 0.20
C PRO A 255 -8.85 19.32 -0.68
N GLY A 256 -8.60 19.12 -1.97
CA GLY A 256 -8.20 20.09 -2.97
C GLY A 256 -7.09 19.59 -3.87
N THR A 257 -6.71 20.39 -4.86
CA THR A 257 -5.61 20.07 -5.78
C THR A 257 -4.27 20.35 -5.14
N ASN A 258 -3.35 19.41 -5.24
CA ASN A 258 -1.99 19.52 -4.74
C ASN A 258 -1.10 20.21 -5.76
N SER A 259 -0.62 21.41 -5.43
CA SER A 259 0.51 22.04 -6.13
C SER A 259 1.80 21.69 -5.42
N TYR A 260 2.80 21.21 -6.17
CA TYR A 260 4.09 20.83 -5.60
C TYR A 260 5.18 21.82 -5.99
N ILE A 261 5.85 22.40 -5.01
CA ILE A 261 7.03 23.23 -5.19
C ILE A 261 8.25 22.34 -5.14
N VAL A 262 8.99 22.25 -6.24
CA VAL A 262 10.16 21.38 -6.40
C VAL A 262 11.43 22.22 -6.54
N GLY A 263 12.48 21.89 -5.77
CA GLY A 263 13.74 22.62 -5.75
C GLY A 263 13.61 24.09 -5.37
N GLY A 264 12.47 24.50 -4.80
CA GLY A 264 12.16 25.89 -4.44
C GLY A 264 11.91 26.83 -5.62
N VAL A 265 11.95 26.33 -6.87
CA VAL A 265 11.89 27.18 -8.08
C VAL A 265 10.84 26.71 -9.12
N ALA A 266 10.35 25.52 -9.01
CA ALA A 266 9.36 24.95 -9.92
C ALA A 266 8.04 24.67 -9.21
N VAL A 267 6.91 24.89 -9.89
CA VAL A 267 5.58 24.52 -9.44
C VAL A 267 5.02 23.49 -10.40
N ILE A 268 4.64 22.32 -9.89
CA ILE A 268 3.89 21.29 -10.63
C ILE A 268 2.42 21.42 -10.26
N ASP A 269 1.53 21.46 -11.25
CA ASP A 269 0.10 21.66 -11.16
C ASP A 269 -0.26 22.89 -10.31
N PRO A 270 -0.19 24.10 -10.88
CA PRO A 270 -0.46 25.33 -10.15
C PRO A 270 -1.92 25.46 -9.67
N GLY A 271 -2.80 24.54 -10.08
CA GLY A 271 -4.17 24.45 -9.61
C GLY A 271 -5.14 25.38 -10.32
N PRO A 272 -6.34 25.51 -9.76
CA PRO A 272 -7.36 26.42 -10.28
C PRO A 272 -6.96 27.88 -10.05
N ALA A 273 -7.55 28.81 -10.84
CA ALA A 273 -7.31 30.26 -10.73
C ALA A 273 -8.01 30.84 -9.50
N ILE A 274 -7.56 30.50 -8.31
CA ILE A 274 -8.04 31.00 -7.02
C ILE A 274 -6.97 31.93 -6.42
N ASP A 275 -7.32 33.19 -6.17
CA ASP A 275 -6.37 34.22 -5.77
C ASP A 275 -5.53 33.85 -4.56
N SER A 276 -6.14 33.35 -3.49
CA SER A 276 -5.42 32.95 -2.28
C SER A 276 -4.40 31.82 -2.52
N HIS A 277 -4.69 30.92 -3.47
CA HIS A 277 -3.76 29.85 -3.85
C HIS A 277 -2.61 30.39 -4.71
N ILE A 278 -2.94 31.26 -5.69
CA ILE A 278 -1.94 31.92 -6.52
C ILE A 278 -0.98 32.74 -5.65
N GLU A 279 -1.49 33.51 -4.68
CA GLU A 279 -0.66 34.27 -3.72
C GLU A 279 0.25 33.36 -2.90
N ALA A 280 -0.24 32.20 -2.47
CA ALA A 280 0.59 31.23 -1.76
C ALA A 280 1.74 30.70 -2.64
N LEU A 281 1.50 30.44 -3.93
CA LEU A 281 2.52 29.97 -4.87
C LEU A 281 3.51 31.08 -5.26
N LEU A 282 3.07 32.33 -5.38
CA LEU A 282 3.93 33.49 -5.71
C LEU A 282 5.02 33.74 -4.66
N LYS A 283 4.83 33.34 -3.40
CA LYS A 283 5.83 33.42 -2.34
C LYS A 283 7.13 32.69 -2.68
N TYR A 284 7.03 31.64 -3.52
CA TYR A 284 8.19 30.85 -3.97
C TYR A 284 8.88 31.42 -5.22
N LYS A 285 8.32 32.47 -5.83
CA LYS A 285 8.87 33.13 -7.04
C LYS A 285 9.23 32.11 -8.12
N PRO A 286 8.29 31.30 -8.59
CA PRO A 286 8.58 30.20 -9.50
C PRO A 286 9.20 30.68 -10.79
N LYS A 287 10.24 29.97 -11.26
CA LYS A 287 10.89 30.14 -12.55
C LYS A 287 10.34 29.16 -13.60
N TYR A 288 9.75 28.07 -13.12
CA TYR A 288 9.20 26.98 -13.93
C TYR A 288 7.80 26.63 -13.44
N VAL A 289 6.86 26.49 -14.33
CA VAL A 289 5.51 26.00 -14.06
C VAL A 289 5.27 24.81 -14.97
N LEU A 290 4.98 23.67 -14.38
CA LEU A 290 4.75 22.40 -15.07
C LEU A 290 3.31 21.97 -14.84
N CYS A 291 2.60 21.55 -15.89
CA CYS A 291 1.29 20.93 -15.73
C CYS A 291 1.35 19.46 -16.10
N THR A 292 0.77 18.60 -15.25
CA THR A 292 0.62 17.18 -15.56
C THR A 292 -0.37 16.99 -16.70
N HIS A 293 -1.46 17.74 -16.67
CA HIS A 293 -2.49 17.82 -17.70
C HIS A 293 -3.28 19.14 -17.55
N THR A 294 -4.26 19.37 -18.41
CA THR A 294 -4.90 20.68 -18.52
C THR A 294 -6.37 20.68 -18.10
N HIS A 295 -6.78 19.86 -17.14
CA HIS A 295 -8.09 20.01 -16.50
C HIS A 295 -8.13 21.30 -15.66
N LEU A 296 -9.34 21.83 -15.47
CA LEU A 296 -9.58 23.15 -14.86
C LEU A 296 -9.15 23.26 -13.38
N ASP A 297 -8.87 22.16 -12.74
CA ASP A 297 -8.37 22.13 -11.37
C ASP A 297 -6.84 22.02 -11.30
N HIS A 298 -6.12 21.83 -12.43
CA HIS A 298 -4.67 21.67 -12.46
C HIS A 298 -3.91 22.82 -13.12
N SER A 299 -4.43 23.42 -14.21
CA SER A 299 -3.64 24.30 -15.07
C SER A 299 -4.00 25.79 -15.07
N PRO A 300 -5.21 26.25 -14.74
CA PRO A 300 -5.61 27.64 -14.99
C PRO A 300 -4.72 28.70 -14.33
N ALA A 301 -4.16 28.43 -13.15
CA ALA A 301 -3.24 29.37 -12.51
C ALA A 301 -1.89 29.50 -13.23
N ALA A 302 -1.54 28.63 -14.18
CA ALA A 302 -0.25 28.66 -14.89
C ALA A 302 -0.03 29.94 -15.67
N ALA A 303 -1.04 30.39 -16.46
CA ALA A 303 -0.94 31.62 -17.24
C ALA A 303 -0.74 32.85 -16.34
N ILE A 304 -1.43 32.89 -15.20
CA ILE A 304 -1.34 33.98 -14.22
C ILE A 304 0.04 33.99 -13.54
N LEU A 305 0.57 32.81 -13.15
CA LEU A 305 1.93 32.73 -12.59
C LEU A 305 2.96 33.19 -13.61
N LYS A 306 2.84 32.79 -14.88
CA LYS A 306 3.73 33.25 -15.96
C LYS A 306 3.70 34.79 -16.10
N GLU A 307 2.51 35.38 -16.14
CA GLU A 307 2.36 36.83 -16.23
C GLU A 307 3.04 37.57 -15.06
N LYS A 308 2.83 37.07 -13.84
CA LYS A 308 3.34 37.72 -12.62
C LYS A 308 4.84 37.49 -12.35
N THR A 309 5.43 36.38 -12.81
CA THR A 309 6.81 35.99 -12.45
C THR A 309 7.76 35.90 -13.63
N GLY A 310 7.26 35.82 -14.86
CA GLY A 310 8.05 35.47 -16.03
C GLY A 310 8.41 33.96 -16.12
N ALA A 311 7.77 33.11 -15.34
CA ALA A 311 8.03 31.68 -15.35
C ALA A 311 7.78 31.05 -16.72
N ARG A 312 8.63 30.09 -17.10
CA ARG A 312 8.41 29.28 -18.31
C ARG A 312 7.42 28.16 -18.03
N LEU A 313 6.49 27.96 -18.96
CA LEU A 313 5.49 26.90 -18.88
C LEU A 313 5.95 25.65 -19.60
N TYR A 314 5.85 24.51 -18.91
CA TYR A 314 6.22 23.19 -19.41
C TYR A 314 5.03 22.23 -19.34
N GLY A 315 4.82 21.45 -20.36
CA GLY A 315 3.75 20.46 -20.41
C GLY A 315 3.41 20.10 -21.85
N ARG A 316 2.21 19.62 -22.06
CA ARG A 316 1.68 19.34 -23.41
C ARG A 316 0.45 20.23 -23.68
N PRO A 317 0.22 20.61 -24.95
CA PRO A 317 -0.93 21.46 -25.30
C PRO A 317 -2.26 20.87 -24.84
N ALA A 318 -3.19 21.75 -24.49
CA ALA A 318 -4.53 21.37 -24.10
C ALA A 318 -5.31 20.77 -25.28
N PRO A 319 -5.91 19.57 -25.15
CA PRO A 319 -6.86 19.07 -26.12
C PRO A 319 -8.18 19.86 -26.06
N ALA A 320 -9.02 19.65 -27.06
CA ALA A 320 -10.34 20.32 -27.10
C ALA A 320 -11.16 20.01 -25.84
N GLY A 321 -11.79 21.02 -25.26
CA GLY A 321 -12.62 20.91 -24.07
C GLY A 321 -11.87 20.96 -22.73
N GLN A 322 -10.56 21.15 -22.75
CA GLN A 322 -9.74 21.42 -21.56
C GLN A 322 -9.30 22.90 -21.52
N ASP A 323 -8.44 23.28 -20.56
CA ASP A 323 -8.00 24.67 -20.36
C ASP A 323 -7.19 25.21 -21.55
N ALA A 324 -7.83 25.95 -22.42
CA ALA A 324 -7.23 26.60 -23.59
C ALA A 324 -6.28 27.76 -23.22
N THR A 325 -6.26 28.21 -21.97
CA THR A 325 -5.36 29.29 -21.52
C THR A 325 -3.94 28.77 -21.28
N PHE A 326 -3.77 27.48 -21.04
CA PHE A 326 -2.47 26.85 -20.89
C PHE A 326 -1.77 26.71 -22.24
N LYS A 327 -0.73 27.49 -22.45
CA LYS A 327 0.11 27.46 -23.65
C LYS A 327 1.56 27.22 -23.22
N PRO A 328 2.05 25.97 -23.31
CA PRO A 328 3.42 25.65 -22.87
C PRO A 328 4.45 26.35 -23.77
N ASP A 329 5.48 26.94 -23.14
CA ASP A 329 6.66 27.46 -23.84
C ASP A 329 7.57 26.29 -24.29
N VAL A 330 7.48 25.17 -23.57
CA VAL A 330 8.22 23.95 -23.86
C VAL A 330 7.25 22.78 -23.86
N VAL A 331 7.04 22.19 -25.03
CA VAL A 331 6.26 20.96 -25.18
C VAL A 331 7.15 19.77 -24.78
N LEU A 332 6.69 18.98 -23.82
CA LEU A 332 7.46 17.87 -23.28
C LEU A 332 7.19 16.55 -24.03
N GLU A 333 8.26 15.95 -24.48
CA GLU A 333 8.24 14.58 -24.96
C GLU A 333 8.53 13.56 -23.84
N HIS A 334 8.20 12.30 -24.07
CA HIS A 334 8.51 11.22 -23.15
C HIS A 334 10.04 11.12 -22.94
N GLY A 335 10.48 11.09 -21.67
CA GLY A 335 11.90 11.03 -21.31
C GLY A 335 12.61 12.39 -21.27
N ALA A 336 11.95 13.48 -21.65
CA ALA A 336 12.54 14.83 -21.59
C ALA A 336 12.94 15.17 -20.13
N THR A 337 14.09 15.81 -19.96
CA THR A 337 14.62 16.22 -18.65
C THR A 337 14.55 17.72 -18.45
N ILE A 338 14.28 18.15 -17.23
CA ILE A 338 14.18 19.54 -16.81
C ILE A 338 15.13 19.74 -15.63
N GLU A 339 16.16 20.55 -15.84
CA GLU A 339 17.13 20.89 -14.78
C GLU A 339 16.57 22.01 -13.90
N LEU A 340 16.50 21.78 -12.61
CA LEU A 340 15.98 22.71 -11.59
C LEU A 340 17.06 23.07 -10.55
N GLY A 341 18.25 23.38 -11.01
CA GLY A 341 19.41 23.61 -10.16
C GLY A 341 20.01 22.29 -9.65
N GLU A 342 19.84 21.99 -8.38
CA GLU A 342 20.42 20.79 -7.79
C GLU A 342 19.60 19.49 -8.04
N VAL A 343 18.42 19.61 -8.59
CA VAL A 343 17.53 18.47 -8.87
C VAL A 343 17.07 18.46 -10.31
N ARG A 344 16.73 17.27 -10.78
CA ARG A 344 16.26 17.00 -12.14
C ARG A 344 14.90 16.34 -12.10
N LEU A 345 13.99 16.81 -12.97
CA LEU A 345 12.75 16.13 -13.29
C LEU A 345 12.84 15.44 -14.64
N ARG A 346 12.30 14.23 -14.75
CA ARG A 346 12.13 13.51 -16.00
C ARG A 346 10.64 13.40 -16.32
N ALA A 347 10.24 13.83 -17.52
CA ALA A 347 8.87 13.80 -18.00
C ALA A 347 8.51 12.41 -18.54
N LEU A 348 7.45 11.82 -18.07
CA LEU A 348 6.91 10.55 -18.53
C LEU A 348 5.52 10.80 -19.15
N HIS A 349 5.42 10.74 -20.48
CA HIS A 349 4.12 10.88 -21.14
C HIS A 349 3.24 9.66 -20.79
N THR A 350 2.14 9.91 -20.07
CA THR A 350 1.22 8.91 -19.50
C THR A 350 -0.23 9.21 -19.90
N PRO A 351 -0.55 9.19 -21.21
CA PRO A 351 -1.91 9.45 -21.67
C PRO A 351 -2.88 8.39 -21.17
N GLY A 352 -4.16 8.75 -21.13
CA GLY A 352 -5.25 7.84 -20.80
C GLY A 352 -6.35 8.47 -19.98
N HIS A 353 -6.07 9.17 -18.87
CA HIS A 353 -7.01 10.04 -18.19
C HIS A 353 -7.26 11.31 -19.04
N ALA A 354 -6.19 11.91 -19.50
CA ALA A 354 -6.16 12.96 -20.50
C ALA A 354 -5.11 12.60 -21.56
N SER A 355 -5.32 12.97 -22.82
CA SER A 355 -4.41 12.64 -23.92
C SER A 355 -3.05 13.36 -23.80
N ASN A 356 -3.03 14.50 -23.15
CA ASN A 356 -1.84 15.33 -22.92
C ASN A 356 -1.14 15.05 -21.56
N HIS A 357 -1.56 14.03 -20.83
CA HIS A 357 -1.07 13.77 -19.46
C HIS A 357 0.42 13.42 -19.42
N VAL A 358 1.16 14.03 -18.49
CA VAL A 358 2.58 13.80 -18.19
C VAL A 358 2.77 13.60 -16.69
N CYS A 359 3.38 12.48 -16.28
CA CYS A 359 3.92 12.34 -14.94
C CYS A 359 5.34 12.90 -14.89
N TYR A 360 5.76 13.41 -13.71
CA TYR A 360 7.12 13.93 -13.52
C TYR A 360 7.85 13.10 -12.46
N MET A 361 9.00 12.54 -12.82
CA MET A 361 9.87 11.81 -11.89
C MET A 361 10.94 12.76 -11.35
N LEU A 362 10.94 13.00 -10.04
CA LEU A 362 12.05 13.64 -9.36
C LEU A 362 13.16 12.59 -9.12
N GLU A 363 14.22 12.63 -9.91
CA GLU A 363 15.25 11.59 -9.90
C GLU A 363 15.99 11.49 -8.57
N ALA A 364 16.19 12.61 -7.86
CA ALA A 364 16.92 12.64 -6.58
C ALA A 364 16.27 11.80 -5.47
N THR A 365 14.93 11.68 -5.47
CA THR A 365 14.17 10.95 -4.44
C THR A 365 13.33 9.82 -5.02
N ARG A 366 13.27 9.69 -6.34
CA ARG A 366 12.39 8.76 -7.06
C ARG A 366 10.91 8.98 -6.71
N MET A 367 10.55 10.25 -6.41
CA MET A 367 9.16 10.68 -6.21
C MET A 367 8.52 10.92 -7.57
N LEU A 368 7.39 10.28 -7.83
CA LEU A 368 6.63 10.44 -9.07
C LEU A 368 5.40 11.31 -8.84
N PHE A 369 5.35 12.48 -9.45
CA PHE A 369 4.16 13.34 -9.49
C PHE A 369 3.25 12.84 -10.59
N THR A 370 2.07 12.36 -10.21
CA THR A 370 1.17 11.64 -11.13
C THR A 370 -0.07 12.41 -11.55
N GLY A 371 -0.25 13.65 -11.07
CA GLY A 371 -1.52 14.34 -11.32
C GLY A 371 -2.69 13.39 -11.08
N ASP A 372 -3.57 13.27 -12.07
CA ASP A 372 -4.74 12.39 -12.01
C ASP A 372 -4.54 11.04 -12.72
N HIS A 373 -3.30 10.64 -13.02
CA HIS A 373 -3.05 9.31 -13.55
C HIS A 373 -3.16 8.22 -12.47
N VAL A 374 -2.67 8.52 -11.26
CA VAL A 374 -2.78 7.67 -10.06
C VAL A 374 -3.22 8.53 -8.90
N MET A 375 -4.38 8.24 -8.32
CA MET A 375 -4.99 8.99 -7.22
C MET A 375 -5.01 8.18 -5.92
N GLN A 376 -4.92 8.88 -4.80
CA GLN A 376 -4.95 8.26 -3.48
C GLN A 376 -6.39 7.85 -3.10
N GLY A 377 -6.58 6.59 -2.73
CA GLY A 377 -7.84 6.06 -2.18
C GLY A 377 -8.98 5.90 -3.16
N SER A 378 -8.81 6.28 -4.43
CA SER A 378 -9.84 6.16 -5.47
C SER A 378 -9.27 5.73 -6.82
N THR A 379 -10.13 5.62 -7.83
CA THR A 379 -9.72 5.42 -9.22
C THR A 379 -10.15 6.61 -10.05
N VAL A 380 -9.25 7.11 -10.89
CA VAL A 380 -9.53 8.25 -11.76
C VAL A 380 -10.64 7.93 -12.77
N VAL A 381 -11.43 8.93 -13.15
CA VAL A 381 -12.42 8.81 -14.22
C VAL A 381 -11.69 8.85 -15.57
N ILE A 382 -11.97 7.91 -16.45
CA ILE A 382 -11.55 7.93 -17.85
C ILE A 382 -12.75 8.39 -18.68
N ASN A 383 -12.63 9.58 -19.26
CA ASN A 383 -13.76 10.26 -19.89
C ASN A 383 -13.52 10.45 -21.41
N PRO A 384 -14.07 9.58 -22.28
CA PRO A 384 -14.02 9.79 -23.73
C PRO A 384 -14.70 11.13 -24.15
N PRO A 385 -14.28 11.76 -25.28
CA PRO A 385 -13.35 11.21 -26.27
C PRO A 385 -11.87 11.41 -25.96
N ASP A 386 -11.49 12.31 -25.04
CA ASP A 386 -10.08 12.57 -24.69
C ASP A 386 -9.49 11.44 -23.86
N GLY A 387 -10.20 10.96 -22.82
CA GLY A 387 -9.81 9.83 -22.02
C GLY A 387 -9.90 8.49 -22.80
N ASN A 388 -8.91 7.59 -22.61
CA ASN A 388 -8.85 6.32 -23.30
C ASN A 388 -8.37 5.20 -22.38
N MET A 389 -9.23 4.19 -22.14
CA MET A 389 -8.96 3.10 -21.20
C MET A 389 -7.79 2.20 -21.62
N ARG A 390 -7.65 1.88 -22.92
CA ARG A 390 -6.54 1.07 -23.43
C ARG A 390 -5.20 1.75 -23.18
N VAL A 391 -5.12 3.03 -23.55
CA VAL A 391 -3.90 3.82 -23.41
C VAL A 391 -3.57 4.07 -21.93
N TYR A 392 -4.59 4.24 -21.09
CA TYR A 392 -4.43 4.34 -19.64
C TYR A 392 -3.79 3.10 -19.03
N LEU A 393 -4.28 1.91 -19.39
CA LEU A 393 -3.69 0.64 -18.94
C LEU A 393 -2.24 0.49 -19.39
N GLN A 394 -1.94 0.79 -20.67
CA GLN A 394 -0.59 0.78 -21.20
C GLN A 394 0.35 1.75 -20.46
N SER A 395 -0.16 2.91 -20.08
CA SER A 395 0.61 3.89 -19.29
C SER A 395 0.90 3.39 -17.88
N LEU A 396 -0.07 2.74 -17.21
CA LEU A 396 0.16 2.10 -15.91
C LEU A 396 1.19 0.96 -16.00
N GLU A 397 1.11 0.13 -17.05
CA GLU A 397 2.06 -0.96 -17.27
C GLU A 397 3.49 -0.45 -17.50
N ARG A 398 3.67 0.65 -18.25
CA ARG A 398 4.98 1.29 -18.41
C ARG A 398 5.54 1.79 -17.08
N LEU A 399 4.71 2.38 -16.23
CA LEU A 399 5.12 2.87 -14.90
C LEU A 399 5.58 1.72 -13.98
N LEU A 400 5.14 0.48 -14.18
CA LEU A 400 5.66 -0.68 -13.42
C LEU A 400 7.16 -0.94 -13.66
N GLY A 401 7.68 -0.52 -14.82
CA GLY A 401 9.11 -0.60 -15.15
C GLY A 401 9.97 0.49 -14.53
N GLU A 402 9.37 1.55 -13.97
CA GLU A 402 10.09 2.66 -13.35
C GLU A 402 10.48 2.35 -11.90
N ASP A 403 11.62 2.90 -11.46
CA ASP A 403 12.06 2.82 -10.06
C ASP A 403 11.44 3.96 -9.25
N ILE A 404 10.21 3.75 -8.78
CA ILE A 404 9.41 4.72 -8.03
C ILE A 404 9.50 4.38 -6.54
N ALA A 405 9.96 5.33 -5.72
CA ALA A 405 9.97 5.18 -4.26
C ALA A 405 8.62 5.56 -3.64
N ILE A 406 8.00 6.64 -4.13
CA ILE A 406 6.71 7.15 -3.64
C ILE A 406 5.98 7.90 -4.76
N ILE A 407 4.64 7.88 -4.72
CA ILE A 407 3.79 8.63 -5.65
C ILE A 407 3.23 9.87 -4.95
N ALA A 408 3.31 11.02 -5.66
CA ALA A 408 2.72 12.29 -5.26
C ALA A 408 1.54 12.62 -6.20
N PRO A 409 0.30 12.32 -5.78
CA PRO A 409 -0.89 12.45 -6.62
C PRO A 409 -1.39 13.89 -6.71
N GLY A 410 -2.23 14.19 -7.70
CA GLY A 410 -2.90 15.49 -7.84
C GLY A 410 -3.82 15.83 -6.66
N HIS A 411 -4.30 14.84 -5.91
CA HIS A 411 -5.20 15.01 -4.77
C HIS A 411 -4.87 14.04 -3.64
N GLY A 412 -5.05 14.48 -2.38
CA GLY A 412 -4.85 13.64 -1.20
C GLY A 412 -3.39 13.49 -0.77
N TYR A 413 -3.10 12.39 -0.06
CA TYR A 413 -1.79 12.09 0.52
C TYR A 413 -0.86 11.38 -0.45
N LEU A 414 0.44 11.35 -0.12
CA LEU A 414 1.42 10.52 -0.83
C LEU A 414 1.03 9.02 -0.75
N ILE A 415 1.35 8.30 -1.81
CA ILE A 415 1.03 6.86 -1.95
C ILE A 415 2.33 6.07 -1.92
N GLY A 416 2.47 5.22 -0.91
CA GLY A 416 3.58 4.27 -0.84
C GLY A 416 3.30 2.97 -1.58
N ALA A 417 4.29 2.08 -1.59
CA ALA A 417 4.24 0.80 -2.31
C ALA A 417 3.78 0.96 -3.78
N PRO A 418 4.46 1.80 -4.61
CA PRO A 418 3.98 2.19 -5.93
C PRO A 418 3.65 1.02 -6.85
N LYS A 419 4.51 -0.01 -6.90
CA LYS A 419 4.27 -1.20 -7.75
C LYS A 419 3.00 -1.95 -7.35
N LYS A 420 2.71 -2.03 -6.05
CA LYS A 420 1.49 -2.68 -5.54
C LYS A 420 0.25 -1.88 -5.94
N GLU A 421 0.31 -0.54 -5.81
CA GLU A 421 -0.80 0.34 -6.19
C GLU A 421 -1.06 0.31 -7.70
N LEU A 422 -0.03 0.38 -8.54
CA LEU A 422 -0.16 0.26 -10.00
C LEU A 422 -0.78 -1.09 -10.40
N LYS A 423 -0.32 -2.21 -9.83
CA LYS A 423 -0.91 -3.53 -10.06
C LYS A 423 -2.37 -3.60 -9.61
N ARG A 424 -2.71 -2.98 -8.47
CA ARG A 424 -4.08 -2.90 -7.94
C ARG A 424 -4.99 -2.16 -8.92
N LEU A 425 -4.54 -1.01 -9.46
CA LEU A 425 -5.30 -0.24 -10.44
C LEU A 425 -5.54 -1.01 -11.73
N ILE A 426 -4.50 -1.65 -12.29
CA ILE A 426 -4.62 -2.50 -13.48
C ILE A 426 -5.63 -3.63 -13.23
N ALA A 427 -5.47 -4.37 -12.13
CA ALA A 427 -6.37 -5.46 -11.77
C ALA A 427 -7.82 -4.99 -11.58
N HIS A 428 -8.02 -3.81 -10.95
CA HIS A 428 -9.34 -3.20 -10.79
C HIS A 428 -10.00 -2.91 -12.15
N ARG A 429 -9.26 -2.29 -13.11
CA ARG A 429 -9.78 -1.99 -14.45
C ARG A 429 -10.13 -3.26 -15.23
N LEU A 430 -9.24 -4.25 -15.22
CA LEU A 430 -9.51 -5.54 -15.88
C LEU A 430 -10.66 -6.31 -15.22
N ASN A 431 -10.82 -6.21 -13.90
CA ASN A 431 -11.98 -6.79 -13.22
C ASN A 431 -13.29 -6.11 -13.65
N ARG A 432 -13.29 -4.77 -13.78
CA ARG A 432 -14.44 -4.02 -14.28
C ARG A 432 -14.79 -4.42 -15.71
N GLU A 433 -13.78 -4.60 -16.56
CA GLU A 433 -13.97 -5.08 -17.94
C GLU A 433 -14.60 -6.48 -17.98
N ARG A 434 -14.16 -7.41 -17.10
CA ARG A 434 -14.81 -8.73 -16.97
C ARG A 434 -16.28 -8.62 -16.57
N LYS A 435 -16.66 -7.69 -15.67
CA LYS A 435 -18.06 -7.43 -15.33
C LYS A 435 -18.85 -6.91 -16.54
N VAL A 436 -18.24 -6.07 -17.40
CA VAL A 436 -18.88 -5.62 -18.66
C VAL A 436 -19.17 -6.80 -19.57
N VAL A 437 -18.19 -7.66 -19.79
CA VAL A 437 -18.37 -8.87 -20.65
C VAL A 437 -19.47 -9.79 -20.10
N ALA A 438 -19.44 -10.09 -18.80
CA ALA A 438 -20.45 -10.93 -18.16
C ALA A 438 -21.88 -10.32 -18.24
N ALA A 439 -21.99 -8.98 -18.11
CA ALA A 439 -23.27 -8.29 -18.28
C ALA A 439 -23.78 -8.35 -19.73
N LEU A 440 -22.88 -8.24 -20.71
CA LEU A 440 -23.21 -8.41 -22.13
C LEU A 440 -23.66 -9.84 -22.46
N GLU A 441 -23.00 -10.85 -21.92
CA GLU A 441 -23.42 -12.26 -22.05
C GLU A 441 -24.83 -12.47 -21.52
N ARG A 442 -25.14 -11.89 -20.36
CA ARG A 442 -26.44 -12.03 -19.69
C ARG A 442 -27.57 -11.32 -20.44
N LEU A 443 -27.33 -10.10 -20.94
CA LEU A 443 -28.36 -9.23 -21.53
C LEU A 443 -28.46 -9.33 -23.05
N GLY A 444 -27.43 -9.84 -23.73
CA GLY A 444 -27.35 -9.99 -25.18
C GLY A 444 -27.05 -8.69 -25.92
N ARG A 445 -27.98 -7.74 -25.94
CA ARG A 445 -27.83 -6.44 -26.65
C ARG A 445 -28.30 -5.24 -25.78
N PRO A 446 -27.68 -4.97 -24.63
CA PRO A 446 -28.06 -3.88 -23.76
C PRO A 446 -27.61 -2.51 -24.28
N THR A 447 -28.24 -1.45 -23.75
CA THR A 447 -27.75 -0.07 -23.79
C THR A 447 -26.72 0.17 -22.70
N LEU A 448 -26.10 1.36 -22.68
CA LEU A 448 -25.18 1.79 -21.62
C LEU A 448 -25.91 1.85 -20.25
N GLU A 449 -27.13 2.38 -20.25
CA GLU A 449 -27.94 2.55 -19.05
C GLU A 449 -28.34 1.20 -18.44
N GLU A 450 -28.63 0.20 -19.27
CA GLU A 450 -28.95 -1.18 -18.84
C GLU A 450 -27.70 -1.90 -18.26
N LEU A 451 -26.50 -1.59 -18.76
CA LEU A 451 -25.24 -2.15 -18.28
C LEU A 451 -24.78 -1.52 -16.95
N LEU A 452 -25.00 -0.22 -16.77
CA LEU A 452 -24.41 0.57 -15.69
C LEU A 452 -24.65 -0.04 -14.29
N PRO A 453 -25.87 -0.36 -13.86
CA PRO A 453 -26.14 -0.90 -12.52
C PRO A 453 -25.57 -2.31 -12.30
N LEU A 454 -25.39 -3.09 -13.36
CA LEU A 454 -24.82 -4.44 -13.28
C LEU A 454 -23.28 -4.42 -13.19
N VAL A 455 -22.65 -3.49 -13.90
CA VAL A 455 -21.19 -3.35 -13.94
C VAL A 455 -20.69 -2.60 -12.70
N TYR A 456 -21.48 -1.67 -12.17
CA TYR A 456 -21.15 -0.81 -11.02
C TYR A 456 -22.06 -1.07 -9.82
N ASP A 457 -22.40 -2.33 -9.57
CA ASP A 457 -23.19 -2.83 -8.44
C ASP A 457 -22.56 -2.58 -7.06
N ASP A 458 -21.28 -2.26 -7.04
CA ASP A 458 -20.44 -2.04 -5.85
C ASP A 458 -20.21 -0.56 -5.53
N VAL A 459 -20.90 0.37 -6.22
CA VAL A 459 -20.78 1.81 -5.96
C VAL A 459 -22.15 2.47 -5.76
N PRO A 460 -22.23 3.53 -4.93
CA PRO A 460 -23.49 4.24 -4.72
C PRO A 460 -23.95 4.99 -5.97
N GLU A 461 -25.27 5.06 -6.19
CA GLU A 461 -25.89 5.72 -7.38
C GLU A 461 -25.45 7.17 -7.59
N ARG A 462 -25.13 7.91 -6.51
CA ARG A 462 -24.65 9.30 -6.61
C ARG A 462 -23.39 9.46 -7.48
N VAL A 463 -22.61 8.39 -7.70
CA VAL A 463 -21.41 8.39 -8.56
C VAL A 463 -21.66 7.80 -9.95
N TYR A 464 -22.89 7.38 -10.29
CA TYR A 464 -23.22 6.75 -11.59
C TYR A 464 -22.89 7.65 -12.79
N ARG A 465 -23.01 8.97 -12.66
CA ARG A 465 -22.61 9.88 -13.74
C ARG A 465 -21.12 9.78 -14.09
N ALA A 466 -20.26 9.62 -13.09
CA ALA A 466 -18.83 9.40 -13.30
C ALA A 466 -18.53 7.95 -13.74
N ALA A 467 -19.25 6.98 -13.17
CA ALA A 467 -19.16 5.58 -13.54
C ALA A 467 -19.56 5.32 -15.00
N ALA A 468 -20.62 5.98 -15.49
CA ALA A 468 -21.05 5.90 -16.90
C ALA A 468 -19.95 6.33 -17.89
N ARG A 469 -19.20 7.40 -17.58
CA ARG A 469 -18.06 7.83 -18.42
C ARG A 469 -16.97 6.73 -18.48
N SER A 470 -16.61 6.16 -17.33
CA SER A 470 -15.64 5.06 -17.29
C SER A 470 -16.17 3.79 -17.95
N LEU A 471 -17.48 3.52 -17.85
CA LEU A 471 -18.12 2.40 -18.57
C LEU A 471 -18.00 2.60 -20.09
N THR A 472 -18.30 3.81 -20.59
CA THR A 472 -18.10 4.16 -22.01
C THR A 472 -16.65 3.88 -22.42
N ALA A 473 -15.66 4.29 -21.62
CA ALA A 473 -14.25 4.05 -21.94
C ALA A 473 -13.89 2.55 -21.99
N HIS A 474 -14.49 1.71 -21.13
CA HIS A 474 -14.33 0.25 -21.22
C HIS A 474 -14.99 -0.32 -22.48
N LEU A 475 -16.20 0.12 -22.81
CA LEU A 475 -16.90 -0.31 -24.01
C LEU A 475 -16.18 0.11 -25.28
N ASP A 476 -15.66 1.35 -25.35
CA ASP A 476 -14.85 1.83 -26.47
C ASP A 476 -13.59 1.00 -26.65
N LYS A 477 -12.92 0.62 -25.55
CA LYS A 477 -11.78 -0.30 -25.58
C LYS A 477 -12.20 -1.66 -26.14
N LEU A 478 -13.27 -2.26 -25.65
CA LEU A 478 -13.75 -3.57 -26.10
C LEU A 478 -14.20 -3.56 -27.57
N VAL A 479 -14.80 -2.46 -28.05
CA VAL A 479 -15.15 -2.26 -29.46
C VAL A 479 -13.87 -2.18 -30.30
N ALA A 480 -12.89 -1.40 -29.87
CA ALA A 480 -11.61 -1.26 -30.56
C ALA A 480 -10.77 -2.55 -30.54
N ASP A 481 -10.95 -3.41 -29.50
CA ASP A 481 -10.35 -4.76 -29.42
C ASP A 481 -11.08 -5.78 -30.32
N GLY A 482 -12.22 -5.41 -30.91
CA GLY A 482 -13.04 -6.31 -31.71
C GLY A 482 -13.87 -7.32 -30.89
N ALA A 483 -13.87 -7.21 -29.55
CA ALA A 483 -14.61 -8.10 -28.67
C ALA A 483 -16.11 -7.74 -28.55
N VAL A 484 -16.44 -6.45 -28.79
CA VAL A 484 -17.79 -5.90 -28.70
C VAL A 484 -18.14 -5.15 -29.98
N ARG A 485 -19.40 -5.19 -30.39
CA ARG A 485 -19.97 -4.37 -31.48
C ARG A 485 -20.96 -3.37 -30.91
N LEU A 486 -20.90 -2.14 -31.37
CA LEU A 486 -21.89 -1.10 -31.12
C LEU A 486 -22.77 -0.92 -32.38
N GLN A 487 -24.08 -1.11 -32.25
CA GLN A 487 -25.04 -0.90 -33.31
C GLN A 487 -26.34 -0.30 -32.76
N ALA A 488 -26.77 0.83 -33.27
CA ALA A 488 -27.99 1.54 -32.83
C ALA A 488 -28.03 1.73 -31.29
N SER A 489 -26.92 2.25 -30.72
CA SER A 489 -26.74 2.50 -29.28
C SER A 489 -26.86 1.27 -28.38
N ARG A 490 -26.72 0.06 -28.93
CA ARG A 490 -26.70 -1.20 -28.21
C ARG A 490 -25.40 -1.94 -28.43
N TYR A 491 -24.90 -2.56 -27.38
CA TYR A 491 -23.66 -3.30 -27.34
C TYR A 491 -23.91 -4.80 -27.37
N SER A 492 -23.09 -5.54 -28.12
CA SER A 492 -23.17 -7.00 -28.16
C SER A 492 -21.78 -7.60 -28.30
N LEU A 493 -21.56 -8.79 -27.76
CA LEU A 493 -20.32 -9.53 -27.98
C LEU A 493 -20.18 -9.88 -29.47
N THR A 494 -18.95 -9.83 -29.96
CA THR A 494 -18.60 -10.36 -31.28
C THR A 494 -18.51 -11.87 -31.18
N LYS A 495 -19.21 -12.60 -32.08
CA LYS A 495 -19.15 -14.07 -32.14
C LYS A 495 -17.79 -14.53 -32.67
#